data_5abdb797bcc2a1b7d93b72a788c62ca3
#
_entry.id   5abdb797bcc2a1b7d93b72a788c62ca3
#
_cell.length_a   1.000
_cell.length_b   1.000
_cell.length_c   1.000
_cell.angle_alpha   90.00
_cell.angle_beta   90.00
_cell.angle_gamma   90.00
#
_symmetry.space_group_name_H-M   'P 1'
#
loop_
_entity.id
_entity.type
_entity.pdbx_description
1 polymer ?
#
loop_
_entity_poly.entity_id
_entity_poly.type
_entity_poly.pdbx_seq_one_letter_code
_entity_poly.pdbx_strand_id
1 'polypeptide(L)'
;MCSEEYLKEIADLRRKLNEKEQENKALVQQCRQLKKEQLQSESLISKYESERDELIALRNFVYRLENSTLDDDTEGISLDEMKYALVEMHIVIIGGHVTWVNKLKKLFPEWKYIDTNAYKTVDGKMLDGKDMVYFFTDYMNHISYTKFIAAVRERKIPFGYLVVTNIENTVRQIYDSAL
;
A
#
# COMPACT_ATOMS: atom_id res chain seq x y z
N MET A 1 0.01 70.66 33.21
CA MET A 1 -0.32 69.33 33.81
C MET A 1 -0.72 68.26 32.77
N CYS A 2 -1.48 68.54 31.74
CA CYS A 2 -1.88 67.50 30.74
C CYS A 2 -0.72 66.83 29.94
N SER A 3 0.43 67.49 29.70
CA SER A 3 1.46 66.95 28.81
C SER A 3 2.25 65.77 29.43
N GLU A 4 2.48 65.76 30.75
CA GLU A 4 3.20 64.69 31.47
C GLU A 4 2.37 63.40 31.59
N GLU A 5 1.06 63.53 31.74
CA GLU A 5 0.16 62.37 31.83
C GLU A 5 0.11 61.62 30.46
N TYR A 6 0.01 62.36 29.37
CA TYR A 6 0.07 61.77 28.02
C TYR A 6 1.39 61.10 27.72
N LEU A 7 2.52 61.65 28.17
CA LEU A 7 3.84 61.02 27.97
C LEU A 7 3.95 59.70 28.75
N LYS A 8 3.38 59.62 29.95
CA LYS A 8 3.35 58.37 30.71
C LYS A 8 2.46 57.33 30.04
N GLU A 9 1.30 57.72 29.56
CA GLU A 9 0.40 56.82 28.86
C GLU A 9 1.02 56.29 27.56
N ILE A 10 1.68 57.14 26.79
CA ILE A 10 2.43 56.72 25.58
C ILE A 10 3.53 55.75 25.94
N ALA A 11 4.27 55.97 27.01
CA ALA A 11 5.33 55.03 27.41
C ALA A 11 4.76 53.67 27.85
N ASP A 12 3.63 53.64 28.58
CA ASP A 12 2.98 52.39 28.98
C ASP A 12 2.40 51.63 27.78
N LEU A 13 1.77 52.34 26.85
CA LEU A 13 1.26 51.73 25.58
C LEU A 13 2.39 51.13 24.72
N ARG A 14 3.53 51.83 24.61
CA ARG A 14 4.71 51.33 23.91
C ARG A 14 5.26 50.05 24.54
N ARG A 15 5.30 50.00 25.90
CA ARG A 15 5.72 48.82 26.61
C ARG A 15 4.78 47.64 26.31
N LYS A 16 3.47 47.83 26.44
CA LYS A 16 2.45 46.83 26.15
C LYS A 16 2.50 46.34 24.69
N LEU A 17 2.76 47.25 23.77
CA LEU A 17 2.95 46.91 22.37
C LEU A 17 4.14 45.99 22.16
N ASN A 18 5.29 46.35 22.73
CA ASN A 18 6.50 45.54 22.64
C ASN A 18 6.31 44.13 23.26
N GLU A 19 5.65 44.07 24.42
CA GLU A 19 5.30 42.77 25.06
C GLU A 19 4.43 41.91 24.12
N LYS A 20 3.41 42.51 23.51
CA LYS A 20 2.55 41.82 22.56
C LYS A 20 3.25 41.41 21.26
N GLU A 21 4.17 42.21 20.78
CA GLU A 21 5.02 41.83 19.62
C GLU A 21 5.92 40.64 19.93
N GLN A 22 6.51 40.58 21.16
CA GLN A 22 7.31 39.42 21.56
C GLN A 22 6.47 38.17 21.75
N GLU A 23 5.29 38.30 22.35
CA GLU A 23 4.34 37.20 22.51
C GLU A 23 3.88 36.65 21.12
N ASN A 24 3.56 37.52 20.19
CA ASN A 24 3.21 37.16 18.82
C ASN A 24 4.36 36.43 18.10
N LYS A 25 5.62 36.89 18.26
CA LYS A 25 6.78 36.22 17.68
C LYS A 25 6.93 34.80 18.24
N ALA A 26 6.76 34.61 19.55
CA ALA A 26 6.83 33.33 20.21
C ALA A 26 5.73 32.38 19.73
N LEU A 27 4.48 32.88 19.64
CA LEU A 27 3.34 32.12 19.12
C LEU A 27 3.55 31.68 17.66
N VAL A 28 4.06 32.56 16.82
CA VAL A 28 4.37 32.20 15.42
C VAL A 28 5.42 31.10 15.34
N GLN A 29 6.46 31.15 16.17
CA GLN A 29 7.47 30.09 16.24
C GLN A 29 6.85 28.77 16.70
N GLN A 30 6.02 28.82 17.74
CA GLN A 30 5.34 27.63 18.26
C GLN A 30 4.40 27.01 17.22
N CYS A 31 3.62 27.83 16.50
CA CYS A 31 2.77 27.35 15.41
C CYS A 31 3.60 26.67 14.29
N ARG A 32 4.77 27.22 13.93
CA ARG A 32 5.65 26.61 12.93
C ARG A 32 6.18 25.26 13.41
N GLN A 33 6.55 25.16 14.67
CA GLN A 33 7.04 23.92 15.26
C GLN A 33 5.95 22.84 15.28
N LEU A 34 4.76 23.17 15.77
CA LEU A 34 3.61 22.26 15.81
C LEU A 34 3.21 21.77 14.39
N LYS A 35 3.24 22.65 13.40
CA LYS A 35 2.98 22.29 12.01
C LYS A 35 4.01 21.29 11.47
N LYS A 36 5.29 21.45 11.83
CA LYS A 36 6.34 20.51 11.45
C LYS A 36 6.14 19.14 12.11
N GLU A 37 5.80 19.11 13.39
CA GLU A 37 5.52 17.88 14.14
C GLU A 37 4.28 17.17 13.59
N GLN A 38 3.24 17.91 13.22
CA GLN A 38 2.05 17.36 12.58
C GLN A 38 2.40 16.67 11.25
N LEU A 39 3.17 17.31 10.37
CA LEU A 39 3.59 16.72 9.10
C LEU A 39 4.43 15.46 9.29
N GLN A 40 5.31 15.43 10.29
CA GLN A 40 6.10 14.25 10.63
C GLN A 40 5.20 13.11 11.13
N SER A 41 4.22 13.42 11.99
CA SER A 41 3.25 12.44 12.48
C SER A 41 2.38 11.87 11.36
N GLU A 42 1.87 12.69 10.47
CA GLU A 42 1.09 12.26 9.29
C GLU A 42 1.90 11.33 8.37
N SER A 43 3.18 11.66 8.15
CA SER A 43 4.08 10.80 7.37
C SER A 43 4.31 9.43 8.03
N LEU A 44 4.46 9.39 9.36
CA LEU A 44 4.61 8.15 10.12
C LEU A 44 3.33 7.32 10.10
N ILE A 45 2.17 7.93 10.27
CA ILE A 45 0.87 7.25 10.19
C ILE A 45 0.71 6.59 8.82
N SER A 46 0.94 7.33 7.74
CA SER A 46 0.86 6.79 6.37
C SER A 46 1.80 5.60 6.15
N LYS A 47 3.01 5.67 6.73
CA LYS A 47 3.96 4.55 6.67
C LYS A 47 3.43 3.32 7.43
N TYR A 48 2.92 3.49 8.64
CA TYR A 48 2.39 2.38 9.44
C TYR A 48 1.13 1.76 8.83
N GLU A 49 0.25 2.56 8.25
CA GLU A 49 -0.91 2.05 7.52
C GLU A 49 -0.48 1.17 6.34
N SER A 50 0.51 1.60 5.58
CA SER A 50 1.09 0.82 4.48
C SER A 50 1.72 -0.51 4.96
N GLU A 51 2.48 -0.49 6.07
CA GLU A 51 3.07 -1.70 6.66
C GLU A 51 2.01 -2.65 7.22
N ARG A 52 0.92 -2.13 7.78
CA ARG A 52 -0.20 -2.91 8.30
C ARG A 52 -0.86 -3.77 7.22
N ASP A 53 -1.11 -3.21 6.05
CA ASP A 53 -1.74 -3.93 4.94
C ASP A 53 -0.86 -5.08 4.46
N GLU A 54 0.46 -4.87 4.43
CA GLU A 54 1.42 -5.94 4.12
C GLU A 54 1.40 -7.05 5.16
N LEU A 55 1.39 -6.70 6.45
CA LEU A 55 1.32 -7.68 7.54
C LEU A 55 0.02 -8.48 7.52
N ILE A 56 -1.10 -7.86 7.18
CA ILE A 56 -2.39 -8.55 7.04
C ILE A 56 -2.31 -9.55 5.87
N ALA A 57 -1.79 -9.13 4.72
CA ALA A 57 -1.63 -10.00 3.56
C ALA A 57 -0.69 -11.19 3.86
N LEU A 58 0.44 -10.95 4.53
CA LEU A 58 1.37 -11.99 4.96
C LEU A 58 0.76 -12.95 5.98
N ARG A 59 0.00 -12.44 6.96
CA ARG A 59 -0.69 -13.28 7.95
C ARG A 59 -1.73 -14.18 7.29
N ASN A 60 -2.52 -13.64 6.38
CA ASN A 60 -3.50 -14.42 5.63
C ASN A 60 -2.84 -15.50 4.79
N PHE A 61 -1.69 -15.19 4.22
CA PHE A 61 -0.87 -16.14 3.48
C PHE A 61 -0.35 -17.28 4.37
N VAL A 62 0.26 -16.98 5.52
CA VAL A 62 0.76 -18.00 6.47
C VAL A 62 -0.39 -18.86 6.96
N TYR A 63 -1.53 -18.25 7.32
CA TYR A 63 -2.72 -18.97 7.76
C TYR A 63 -3.22 -19.99 6.72
N ARG A 64 -3.21 -19.61 5.44
CA ARG A 64 -3.58 -20.52 4.35
C ARG A 64 -2.57 -21.64 4.15
N LEU A 65 -1.28 -21.37 4.30
CA LEU A 65 -0.24 -22.40 4.24
C LEU A 65 -0.43 -23.46 5.35
N GLU A 66 -0.72 -23.02 6.57
CA GLU A 66 -0.92 -23.90 7.70
C GLU A 66 -2.20 -24.75 7.56
N ASN A 67 -3.24 -24.18 6.96
CA ASN A 67 -4.53 -24.88 6.80
C ASN A 67 -4.64 -25.65 5.48
N SER A 68 -3.85 -25.35 4.47
CA SER A 68 -3.89 -26.06 3.18
C SER A 68 -3.40 -27.51 3.25
N THR A 69 -2.85 -27.94 4.39
CA THR A 69 -2.45 -29.33 4.64
C THR A 69 -3.58 -30.19 5.26
N LEU A 70 -4.73 -29.59 5.56
CA LEU A 70 -5.76 -30.25 6.37
C LEU A 70 -7.09 -30.54 5.65
N ASP A 71 -7.36 -29.97 4.47
CA ASP A 71 -8.68 -30.14 3.82
C ASP A 71 -8.55 -30.55 2.35
N ASP A 72 -8.39 -31.87 2.14
CA ASP A 72 -8.57 -32.50 0.82
C ASP A 72 -10.05 -32.96 0.59
N ASP A 73 -10.96 -32.63 1.53
CA ASP A 73 -12.34 -33.10 1.57
C ASP A 73 -13.42 -31.99 1.49
N THR A 74 -13.18 -30.86 0.89
CA THR A 74 -14.28 -29.95 0.57
C THR A 74 -14.83 -30.28 -0.82
N GLU A 75 -16.10 -30.68 -0.90
CA GLU A 75 -16.95 -30.66 -2.11
C GLU A 75 -16.87 -29.24 -2.71
N GLY A 76 -15.79 -28.98 -3.44
CA GLY A 76 -15.41 -27.64 -3.81
C GLY A 76 -15.89 -27.32 -5.22
N ILE A 77 -16.25 -26.09 -5.41
CA ILE A 77 -16.44 -25.40 -6.69
C ILE A 77 -15.44 -25.92 -7.72
N SER A 78 -15.93 -26.33 -8.88
CA SER A 78 -15.08 -26.89 -9.93
C SER A 78 -14.11 -25.85 -10.51
N LEU A 79 -13.01 -26.32 -11.10
CA LEU A 79 -12.04 -25.43 -11.73
C LEU A 79 -12.68 -24.54 -12.81
N ASP A 80 -13.67 -25.08 -13.55
CA ASP A 80 -14.35 -24.34 -14.60
C ASP A 80 -15.27 -23.23 -14.03
N GLU A 81 -15.93 -23.49 -12.91
CA GLU A 81 -16.73 -22.47 -12.22
C GLU A 81 -15.85 -21.35 -11.66
N MET A 82 -14.72 -21.70 -11.01
CA MET A 82 -13.75 -20.71 -10.53
C MET A 82 -13.20 -19.87 -11.69
N LYS A 83 -12.86 -20.53 -12.80
CA LYS A 83 -12.39 -19.87 -14.02
C LYS A 83 -13.42 -18.89 -14.58
N TYR A 84 -14.68 -19.30 -14.63
CA TYR A 84 -15.77 -18.44 -15.12
C TYR A 84 -15.93 -17.19 -14.26
N ALA A 85 -15.85 -17.31 -12.93
CA ALA A 85 -15.94 -16.18 -12.01
C ALA A 85 -14.76 -15.21 -12.12
N LEU A 86 -13.56 -15.72 -12.44
CA LEU A 86 -12.32 -14.93 -12.49
C LEU A 86 -12.02 -14.34 -13.88
N VAL A 87 -12.71 -14.77 -14.93
CA VAL A 87 -12.39 -14.38 -16.32
C VAL A 87 -12.57 -12.88 -16.58
N GLU A 88 -13.51 -12.24 -15.91
CA GLU A 88 -13.80 -10.81 -16.06
C GLU A 88 -12.89 -9.91 -15.23
N MET A 89 -12.11 -10.49 -14.31
CA MET A 89 -11.23 -9.73 -13.42
C MET A 89 -9.91 -9.35 -14.10
N HIS A 90 -9.48 -8.11 -13.89
CA HIS A 90 -8.21 -7.60 -14.40
C HIS A 90 -7.08 -7.86 -13.39
N ILE A 91 -6.59 -9.08 -13.34
CA ILE A 91 -5.56 -9.51 -12.39
C ILE A 91 -4.16 -9.34 -12.98
N VAL A 92 -3.21 -8.96 -12.14
CA VAL A 92 -1.79 -8.90 -12.46
C VAL A 92 -1.04 -9.94 -11.64
N ILE A 93 -0.27 -10.79 -12.30
CA ILE A 93 0.65 -11.74 -11.67
C ILE A 93 2.07 -11.24 -11.84
N ILE A 94 2.81 -11.10 -10.75
CA ILE A 94 4.20 -10.65 -10.78
C ILE A 94 5.11 -11.78 -10.29
N GLY A 95 6.01 -12.24 -11.15
CA GLY A 95 6.90 -13.36 -10.87
C GLY A 95 6.36 -14.70 -11.32
N GLY A 96 6.95 -15.77 -10.76
CA GLY A 96 6.64 -17.15 -11.10
C GLY A 96 7.54 -17.74 -12.19
N HIS A 97 7.67 -19.06 -12.15
CA HIS A 97 8.46 -19.79 -13.14
C HIS A 97 7.77 -19.77 -14.52
N VAL A 98 8.56 -19.65 -15.59
CA VAL A 98 8.06 -19.51 -16.98
C VAL A 98 7.03 -20.59 -17.37
N THR A 99 7.28 -21.84 -16.99
CA THR A 99 6.37 -22.96 -17.31
C THR A 99 5.01 -22.79 -16.60
N TRP A 100 5.01 -22.37 -15.36
CA TRP A 100 3.81 -22.13 -14.56
C TRP A 100 3.03 -20.91 -15.11
N VAL A 101 3.72 -19.80 -15.37
CA VAL A 101 3.14 -18.61 -15.99
C VAL A 101 2.49 -18.95 -17.34
N ASN A 102 3.15 -19.77 -18.17
CA ASN A 102 2.59 -20.18 -19.47
C ASN A 102 1.34 -21.04 -19.34
N LYS A 103 1.23 -21.86 -18.28
CA LYS A 103 0.00 -22.62 -18.01
C LYS A 103 -1.14 -21.69 -17.58
N LEU A 104 -0.89 -20.72 -16.68
CA LEU A 104 -1.89 -19.73 -16.30
C LEU A 104 -2.32 -18.84 -17.46
N LYS A 105 -1.42 -18.42 -18.34
CA LYS A 105 -1.74 -17.65 -19.56
C LYS A 105 -2.70 -18.38 -20.49
N LYS A 106 -2.65 -19.71 -20.52
CA LYS A 106 -3.60 -20.50 -21.32
C LYS A 106 -5.01 -20.49 -20.72
N LEU A 107 -5.13 -20.39 -19.42
CA LEU A 107 -6.41 -20.33 -18.69
C LEU A 107 -6.98 -18.92 -18.67
N PHE A 108 -6.13 -17.93 -18.45
CA PHE A 108 -6.48 -16.53 -18.27
C PHE A 108 -5.62 -15.64 -19.18
N PRO A 109 -5.88 -15.59 -20.49
CA PRO A 109 -5.07 -14.81 -21.43
C PRO A 109 -5.19 -13.31 -21.23
N GLU A 110 -6.29 -12.82 -20.65
CA GLU A 110 -6.56 -11.39 -20.40
C GLU A 110 -5.83 -10.85 -19.16
N TRP A 111 -5.32 -11.75 -18.30
CA TRP A 111 -4.54 -11.33 -17.15
C TRP A 111 -3.16 -10.83 -17.56
N LYS A 112 -2.60 -9.93 -16.77
CA LYS A 112 -1.27 -9.40 -17.03
C LYS A 112 -0.22 -10.15 -16.23
N TYR A 113 0.84 -10.57 -16.90
CA TYR A 113 1.95 -11.31 -16.30
C TYR A 113 3.22 -10.51 -16.46
N ILE A 114 3.88 -10.19 -15.32
CA ILE A 114 5.09 -9.37 -15.27
C ILE A 114 6.24 -10.22 -14.76
N ASP A 115 7.30 -10.30 -15.57
CA ASP A 115 8.56 -10.94 -15.15
C ASP A 115 9.27 -10.09 -14.10
N THR A 116 9.87 -10.74 -13.11
CA THR A 116 10.63 -10.06 -12.05
C THR A 116 11.83 -9.28 -12.58
N ASN A 117 12.40 -9.69 -13.72
CA ASN A 117 13.52 -8.99 -14.37
C ASN A 117 13.07 -7.68 -15.06
N ALA A 118 11.77 -7.54 -15.33
CA ALA A 118 11.20 -6.35 -15.95
C ALA A 118 11.10 -5.13 -14.99
N TYR A 119 11.51 -5.28 -13.71
CA TYR A 119 11.40 -4.20 -12.70
C TYR A 119 12.06 -2.87 -13.10
N LYS A 120 13.04 -2.90 -14.01
CA LYS A 120 13.72 -1.69 -14.52
C LYS A 120 12.87 -0.88 -15.49
N THR A 121 12.03 -1.57 -16.26
CA THR A 121 11.23 -1.02 -17.36
C THR A 121 9.73 -0.90 -17.03
N VAL A 122 9.30 -1.46 -15.90
CA VAL A 122 7.91 -1.39 -15.49
C VAL A 122 7.55 0.03 -15.08
N ASP A 123 6.68 0.64 -15.86
CA ASP A 123 5.96 1.85 -15.48
C ASP A 123 4.77 1.48 -14.60
N GLY A 124 4.60 2.20 -13.50
CA GLY A 124 3.47 2.01 -12.60
C GLY A 124 2.10 2.12 -13.28
N LYS A 125 2.00 2.82 -14.41
CA LYS A 125 0.79 2.88 -15.26
C LYS A 125 0.29 1.52 -15.73
N MET A 126 1.15 0.50 -15.72
CA MET A 126 0.76 -0.88 -16.07
C MET A 126 -0.19 -1.49 -15.04
N LEU A 127 -0.29 -0.91 -13.86
CA LEU A 127 -1.15 -1.35 -12.77
C LEU A 127 -2.47 -0.55 -12.71
N ASP A 128 -2.61 0.50 -13.50
CA ASP A 128 -3.82 1.32 -13.50
C ASP A 128 -5.03 0.50 -13.98
N GLY A 129 -6.17 0.63 -13.26
CA GLY A 129 -7.40 -0.09 -13.57
C GLY A 129 -7.32 -1.61 -13.34
N LYS A 130 -6.46 -2.08 -12.47
CA LYS A 130 -6.37 -3.49 -12.08
C LYS A 130 -7.12 -3.73 -10.78
N ASP A 131 -7.83 -4.86 -10.75
CA ASP A 131 -8.66 -5.23 -9.60
C ASP A 131 -7.81 -5.83 -8.48
N MET A 132 -6.78 -6.62 -8.84
CA MET A 132 -5.90 -7.26 -7.87
C MET A 132 -4.51 -7.57 -8.42
N VAL A 133 -3.51 -7.60 -7.54
CA VAL A 133 -2.13 -7.94 -7.87
C VAL A 133 -1.65 -9.09 -7.00
N TYR A 134 -1.07 -10.12 -7.62
CA TYR A 134 -0.48 -11.24 -6.92
C TYR A 134 1.03 -11.30 -7.12
N PHE A 135 1.75 -11.55 -6.02
CA PHE A 135 3.18 -11.74 -6.00
C PHE A 135 3.54 -13.21 -5.84
N PHE A 136 4.32 -13.75 -6.76
CA PHE A 136 4.91 -15.07 -6.62
C PHE A 136 6.32 -14.92 -6.06
N THR A 137 6.47 -15.12 -4.74
CA THR A 137 7.65 -14.70 -3.98
C THR A 137 8.90 -15.55 -4.22
N ASP A 138 8.75 -16.85 -4.53
CA ASP A 138 9.85 -17.79 -4.66
C ASP A 138 10.88 -17.43 -5.76
N TYR A 139 10.46 -16.66 -6.76
CA TYR A 139 11.27 -16.23 -7.89
C TYR A 139 11.49 -14.73 -7.95
N MET A 140 11.34 -14.04 -6.81
CA MET A 140 11.43 -12.58 -6.75
C MET A 140 12.60 -12.14 -5.88
N ASN A 141 13.47 -11.28 -6.41
CA ASN A 141 14.51 -10.64 -5.59
C ASN A 141 13.92 -9.45 -4.81
N HIS A 142 14.58 -9.10 -3.72
CA HIS A 142 14.14 -8.03 -2.82
C HIS A 142 13.95 -6.67 -3.50
N ILE A 143 14.81 -6.33 -4.46
CA ILE A 143 14.75 -5.04 -5.19
C ILE A 143 13.50 -4.97 -6.05
N SER A 144 13.20 -6.05 -6.79
CA SER A 144 11.99 -6.14 -7.61
C SER A 144 10.74 -6.08 -6.75
N TYR A 145 10.71 -6.84 -5.64
CA TYR A 145 9.60 -6.83 -4.71
C TYR A 145 9.32 -5.44 -4.15
N THR A 146 10.34 -4.77 -3.59
CA THR A 146 10.18 -3.43 -3.00
C THR A 146 9.64 -2.42 -4.00
N LYS A 147 10.09 -2.49 -5.27
CA LYS A 147 9.63 -1.57 -6.30
C LYS A 147 8.16 -1.83 -6.68
N PHE A 148 7.78 -3.09 -6.87
CA PHE A 148 6.41 -3.43 -7.26
C PHE A 148 5.42 -3.18 -6.12
N ILE A 149 5.75 -3.56 -4.88
CA ILE A 149 4.86 -3.34 -3.75
C ILE A 149 4.62 -1.85 -3.48
N ALA A 150 5.65 -1.00 -3.64
CA ALA A 150 5.51 0.44 -3.54
C ALA A 150 4.53 1.00 -4.59
N ALA A 151 4.63 0.55 -5.84
CA ALA A 151 3.74 0.97 -6.92
C ALA A 151 2.28 0.51 -6.73
N VAL A 152 2.08 -0.70 -6.17
CA VAL A 152 0.75 -1.26 -5.85
C VAL A 152 0.10 -0.48 -4.72
N ARG A 153 0.86 -0.17 -3.65
CA ARG A 153 0.39 0.61 -2.49
C ARG A 153 0.03 2.04 -2.86
N GLU A 154 0.87 2.70 -3.65
CA GLU A 154 0.60 4.06 -4.15
C GLU A 154 -0.77 4.15 -4.84
N ARG A 155 -1.17 3.08 -5.53
CA ARG A 155 -2.44 2.98 -6.25
C ARG A 155 -3.58 2.40 -5.44
N LYS A 156 -3.31 1.98 -4.20
CA LYS A 156 -4.29 1.34 -3.30
C LYS A 156 -4.95 0.10 -3.93
N ILE A 157 -4.21 -0.66 -4.74
CA ILE A 157 -4.71 -1.88 -5.37
C ILE A 157 -4.60 -3.03 -4.35
N PRO A 158 -5.65 -3.83 -4.15
CA PRO A 158 -5.57 -5.04 -3.35
C PRO A 158 -4.49 -5.99 -3.86
N PHE A 159 -3.77 -6.65 -2.97
CA PHE A 159 -2.72 -7.57 -3.37
C PHE A 159 -2.67 -8.81 -2.48
N GLY A 160 -2.11 -9.88 -3.02
CA GLY A 160 -1.90 -11.14 -2.33
C GLY A 160 -0.59 -11.81 -2.74
N TYR A 161 -0.30 -12.95 -2.09
CA TYR A 161 0.90 -13.74 -2.37
C TYR A 161 0.51 -15.13 -2.86
N LEU A 162 1.25 -15.65 -3.85
CA LEU A 162 1.11 -17.00 -4.36
C LEU A 162 2.36 -17.80 -4.02
N VAL A 163 2.17 -19.04 -3.57
CA VAL A 163 3.26 -19.98 -3.24
C VAL A 163 3.11 -21.27 -4.00
N VAL A 164 1.87 -21.59 -4.43
CA VAL A 164 1.53 -22.91 -4.92
C VAL A 164 1.87 -23.01 -6.40
N THR A 165 2.64 -24.04 -6.78
CA THR A 165 3.03 -24.30 -8.18
C THR A 165 2.00 -25.14 -8.93
N ASN A 166 1.06 -25.80 -8.23
CA ASN A 166 -0.06 -26.50 -8.85
C ASN A 166 -1.07 -25.46 -9.36
N ILE A 167 -1.48 -25.59 -10.62
CA ILE A 167 -2.36 -24.62 -11.30
C ILE A 167 -3.76 -24.57 -10.67
N GLU A 168 -4.35 -25.72 -10.36
CA GLU A 168 -5.68 -25.78 -9.74
C GLU A 168 -5.70 -25.12 -8.37
N ASN A 169 -4.72 -25.46 -7.52
CA ASN A 169 -4.57 -24.84 -6.22
C ASN A 169 -4.28 -23.34 -6.32
N THR A 170 -3.54 -22.91 -7.35
CA THR A 170 -3.30 -21.49 -7.61
C THR A 170 -4.61 -20.77 -7.95
N VAL A 171 -5.42 -21.35 -8.85
CA VAL A 171 -6.71 -20.76 -9.25
C VAL A 171 -7.65 -20.70 -8.05
N ARG A 172 -7.72 -21.77 -7.23
CA ARG A 172 -8.49 -21.81 -6.00
C ARG A 172 -8.03 -20.71 -5.03
N GLN A 173 -6.73 -20.58 -4.79
CA GLN A 173 -6.17 -19.54 -3.91
C GLN A 173 -6.52 -18.13 -4.39
N ILE A 174 -6.49 -17.89 -5.70
CA ILE A 174 -6.88 -16.61 -6.29
C ILE A 174 -8.38 -16.39 -6.11
N TYR A 175 -9.21 -17.40 -6.40
CA TYR A 175 -10.65 -17.35 -6.24
C TYR A 175 -11.06 -16.97 -4.81
N ASP A 176 -10.54 -17.68 -3.81
CA ASP A 176 -10.85 -17.46 -2.40
C ASP A 176 -10.39 -16.10 -1.85
N SER A 177 -9.44 -15.46 -2.54
CA SER A 177 -8.89 -14.17 -2.10
C SER A 177 -9.43 -12.98 -2.87
N ALA A 178 -9.99 -13.20 -4.05
CA ALA A 178 -10.49 -12.14 -4.92
C ALA A 178 -12.01 -11.92 -4.81
N LEU A 179 -12.73 -12.94 -4.37
CA LEU A 179 -14.19 -12.95 -4.17
C LEU A 179 -14.56 -13.15 -2.71
#